data_82b3f12ba6fddad1743acbcbd24139c3
#
_entry.id   82b3f12ba6fddad1743acbcbd24139c3
#
_cell.length_a   1.000
_cell.length_b   1.000
_cell.length_c   1.000
_cell.angle_alpha   90.00
_cell.angle_beta   90.00
_cell.angle_gamma   90.00
#
_symmetry.space_group_name_H-M   'P 1'
#
loop_
_entity.id
_entity.type
_entity.pdbx_description
1 polymer ?
#
loop_
_entity_poly.entity_id
_entity_poly.type
_entity_poly.pdbx_seq_one_letter_code
_entity_poly.pdbx_strand_id
1 'polypeptide(L)'
;MRERHILVHYHLRPGGVTTVLREQARVLSSLGVSVQIISGEAVPPGVDIFPAPVEVVPELGYRQQRLENDAFETVLHRLSSLAGDDGVLHFHNPTLGKNPSCMALINRLAVSGHALLLQVHDFGEEGRWPPGREPADHATFYPMGGRVRWLVLHPDDRAVLLAAGLNDHDVAVLPNPVSAPGYGQLPVARDGKTRVLYPARGIRRKNIGEFLLLAALAPSSWEFRSTLPPIGAAQERQFRRWQRWAGHLGNKALLGMGRGDFRPDLVISTSVREGFGYSFAEPWLAGIPATGRHPDRWLVGNEGKPLPYPVGLYHAIRVPNRWRRKDPRQLVSAPTIDFADLPEIEQRHVLREVMENPEHAREEIHFELSDGRSVHAADWFSEISPAPPERLHALATQVRSAFSPEQMGARLRDIASGAREACGGLRGHADASMVLRAFAERGPFRFLCLPPS
;
A
#
# COMPACT_ATOMS: atom_id res chain seq x y z
N MET A 1 -8.86 33.38 13.07
CA MET A 1 -7.53 32.73 13.16
C MET A 1 -7.33 31.84 11.92
N ARG A 2 -6.10 31.61 11.44
CA ARG A 2 -5.86 30.68 10.33
C ARG A 2 -6.00 29.25 10.84
N GLU A 3 -6.78 28.41 10.14
CA GLU A 3 -6.85 26.99 10.40
C GLU A 3 -5.44 26.37 10.39
N ARG A 4 -5.12 25.54 11.40
CA ARG A 4 -3.82 24.90 11.53
C ARG A 4 -3.96 23.40 11.44
N HIS A 5 -3.11 22.76 10.64
CA HIS A 5 -3.10 21.30 10.42
C HIS A 5 -1.69 20.75 10.57
N ILE A 6 -1.49 19.84 11.52
CA ILE A 6 -0.20 19.25 11.86
C ILE A 6 -0.24 17.78 11.40
N LEU A 7 0.51 17.47 10.33
CA LEU A 7 0.67 16.12 9.81
C LEU A 7 1.79 15.39 10.57
N VAL A 8 1.49 14.25 11.17
CA VAL A 8 2.44 13.50 12.01
C VAL A 8 2.69 12.13 11.43
N HIS A 9 3.96 11.77 11.19
CA HIS A 9 4.33 10.42 10.74
C HIS A 9 5.69 10.01 11.30
N TYR A 10 5.93 8.72 11.39
CA TYR A 10 7.17 8.13 11.91
C TYR A 10 8.42 8.53 11.11
N HIS A 11 8.30 8.66 9.79
CA HIS A 11 9.41 8.96 8.87
C HIS A 11 8.89 9.50 7.54
N LEU A 12 9.79 10.14 6.77
CA LEU A 12 9.49 10.66 5.42
C LEU A 12 10.32 9.94 4.32
N ARG A 13 10.60 8.65 4.52
CA ARG A 13 11.28 7.81 3.53
C ARG A 13 10.42 7.64 2.29
N PRO A 14 10.99 7.47 1.07
CA PRO A 14 10.22 7.28 -0.15
C PRO A 14 9.19 6.15 -0.02
N GLY A 15 7.92 6.43 -0.31
CA GLY A 15 6.83 5.47 -0.19
C GLY A 15 5.44 6.11 -0.31
N GLY A 16 4.40 5.30 -0.38
CA GLY A 16 3.03 5.76 -0.58
C GLY A 16 2.57 6.77 0.46
N VAL A 17 2.80 6.52 1.76
CA VAL A 17 2.38 7.43 2.83
C VAL A 17 3.09 8.79 2.72
N THR A 18 4.39 8.80 2.40
CA THR A 18 5.15 10.04 2.18
C THR A 18 4.60 10.86 1.00
N THR A 19 4.17 10.17 -0.07
CA THR A 19 3.49 10.82 -1.21
C THR A 19 2.16 11.43 -0.77
N VAL A 20 1.35 10.71 -0.01
CA VAL A 20 0.08 11.22 0.52
C VAL A 20 0.29 12.44 1.40
N LEU A 21 1.21 12.38 2.35
CA LEU A 21 1.56 13.52 3.23
C LEU A 21 1.93 14.78 2.43
N ARG A 22 2.74 14.61 1.39
CA ARG A 22 3.15 15.71 0.51
C ARG A 22 1.96 16.31 -0.22
N GLU A 23 1.11 15.48 -0.81
CA GLU A 23 -0.09 15.96 -1.52
C GLU A 23 -1.10 16.62 -0.57
N GLN A 24 -1.33 16.06 0.61
CA GLN A 24 -2.20 16.66 1.61
C GLN A 24 -1.64 18.02 2.07
N ALA A 25 -0.35 18.12 2.34
CA ALA A 25 0.28 19.39 2.70
C ALA A 25 0.14 20.42 1.58
N ARG A 26 0.38 20.02 0.31
CA ARG A 26 0.25 20.90 -0.86
C ARG A 26 -1.16 21.45 -1.00
N VAL A 27 -2.15 20.57 -0.96
CA VAL A 27 -3.55 20.97 -1.20
C VAL A 27 -4.12 21.76 -0.03
N LEU A 28 -3.87 21.35 1.21
CA LEU A 28 -4.30 22.11 2.37
C LEU A 28 -3.68 23.51 2.38
N SER A 29 -2.39 23.65 2.05
CA SER A 29 -1.74 24.96 1.92
C SER A 29 -2.38 25.81 0.83
N SER A 30 -2.75 25.23 -0.32
CA SER A 30 -3.44 25.97 -1.39
C SER A 30 -4.85 26.42 -1.00
N LEU A 31 -5.49 25.74 -0.04
CA LEU A 31 -6.76 26.12 0.56
C LEU A 31 -6.62 27.18 1.68
N GLY A 32 -5.40 27.68 1.91
CA GLY A 32 -5.13 28.70 2.93
C GLY A 32 -4.96 28.16 4.36
N VAL A 33 -4.91 26.85 4.53
CA VAL A 33 -4.63 26.20 5.82
C VAL A 33 -3.14 26.31 6.15
N SER A 34 -2.79 26.64 7.39
CA SER A 34 -1.39 26.62 7.87
C SER A 34 -0.99 25.17 8.16
N VAL A 35 -0.09 24.61 7.35
CA VAL A 35 0.34 23.21 7.48
C VAL A 35 1.74 23.13 8.07
N GLN A 36 1.94 22.17 8.98
CA GLN A 36 3.25 21.77 9.50
C GLN A 36 3.36 20.24 9.45
N ILE A 37 4.56 19.73 9.20
CA ILE A 37 4.83 18.29 9.19
C ILE A 37 5.75 17.98 10.37
N ILE A 38 5.39 16.97 11.16
CA ILE A 38 6.21 16.40 12.23
C ILE A 38 6.63 15.00 11.82
N SER A 39 7.94 14.77 11.83
CA SER A 39 8.52 13.49 11.46
C SER A 39 9.41 12.96 12.56
N GLY A 40 9.39 11.66 12.81
CA GLY A 40 10.32 10.99 13.72
C GLY A 40 11.75 10.84 13.15
N GLU A 41 11.95 11.12 11.86
CA GLU A 41 13.25 11.02 11.21
C GLU A 41 13.47 12.22 10.27
N ALA A 42 14.73 12.58 10.05
CA ALA A 42 15.09 13.59 9.06
C ALA A 42 14.63 13.18 7.65
N VAL A 43 14.34 14.17 6.83
CA VAL A 43 14.01 13.93 5.40
C VAL A 43 15.24 13.32 4.72
N PRO A 44 15.13 12.13 4.11
CA PRO A 44 16.27 11.52 3.43
C PRO A 44 16.74 12.36 2.24
N PRO A 45 18.04 12.34 1.90
CA PRO A 45 18.55 12.94 0.69
C PRO A 45 17.81 12.41 -0.56
N GLY A 46 17.53 13.27 -1.51
CA GLY A 46 16.84 12.91 -2.76
C GLY A 46 15.31 12.74 -2.65
N VAL A 47 14.73 13.02 -1.50
CA VAL A 47 13.28 13.20 -1.36
C VAL A 47 12.95 14.66 -1.73
N ASP A 48 11.94 14.82 -2.60
CA ASP A 48 11.49 16.15 -3.02
C ASP A 48 11.11 17.02 -1.81
N ILE A 49 11.32 18.31 -1.93
CA ILE A 49 11.00 19.30 -0.90
C ILE A 49 9.51 19.24 -0.56
N PHE A 50 9.20 19.24 0.72
CA PHE A 50 7.82 19.30 1.18
C PHE A 50 7.28 20.73 1.07
N PRO A 51 6.00 20.89 0.71
CA PRO A 51 5.36 22.20 0.54
C PRO A 51 5.01 22.87 1.88
N ALA A 52 5.47 22.33 3.00
CA ALA A 52 5.25 22.80 4.34
C ALA A 52 6.51 22.58 5.20
N PRO A 53 6.73 23.38 6.27
CA PRO A 53 7.83 23.17 7.21
C PRO A 53 7.82 21.77 7.80
N VAL A 54 9.00 21.13 7.87
CA VAL A 54 9.21 19.83 8.51
C VAL A 54 10.01 20.00 9.78
N GLU A 55 9.46 19.53 10.89
CA GLU A 55 10.14 19.45 12.17
C GLU A 55 10.43 17.98 12.52
N VAL A 56 11.64 17.70 12.99
CA VAL A 56 12.05 16.36 13.40
C VAL A 56 11.92 16.20 14.90
N VAL A 57 11.11 15.23 15.31
CA VAL A 57 10.92 14.82 16.71
C VAL A 57 11.31 13.34 16.81
N PRO A 58 12.58 13.00 17.13
CA PRO A 58 13.12 11.64 17.05
C PRO A 58 12.33 10.61 17.87
N GLU A 59 11.71 11.05 18.95
CA GLU A 59 10.89 10.23 19.84
C GLU A 59 9.66 9.63 19.12
N LEU A 60 9.19 10.24 18.05
CA LEU A 60 8.07 9.74 17.22
C LEU A 60 8.52 8.71 16.17
N GLY A 61 9.82 8.51 15.95
CA GLY A 61 10.35 7.53 15.00
C GLY A 61 10.10 6.09 15.42
N TYR A 62 10.47 5.15 14.54
CA TYR A 62 10.39 3.72 14.84
C TYR A 62 11.32 3.35 16.02
N ARG A 63 10.75 2.64 16.99
CA ARG A 63 11.46 2.21 18.18
C ARG A 63 10.89 0.91 18.76
N GLN A 64 11.71 0.20 19.55
CA GLN A 64 11.28 -1.06 20.19
C GLN A 64 10.78 -0.85 21.62
N GLN A 65 11.28 0.18 22.31
CA GLN A 65 10.97 0.47 23.72
C GLN A 65 10.05 1.70 23.82
N ARG A 66 9.21 1.72 24.84
CA ARG A 66 8.42 2.91 25.20
C ARG A 66 9.36 4.07 25.56
N LEU A 67 8.84 5.28 25.39
CA LEU A 67 9.48 6.50 25.89
C LEU A 67 9.52 6.46 27.42
N GLU A 68 10.58 6.95 27.98
CA GLU A 68 10.64 7.30 29.40
C GLU A 68 9.69 8.47 29.68
N ASN A 69 9.25 8.60 30.95
CA ASN A 69 8.20 9.57 31.31
C ASN A 69 8.54 11.01 30.89
N ASP A 70 9.78 11.47 31.13
CA ASP A 70 10.18 12.85 30.81
C ASP A 70 10.16 13.10 29.28
N ALA A 71 10.64 12.13 28.48
CA ALA A 71 10.59 12.21 27.04
C ALA A 71 9.15 12.14 26.52
N PHE A 72 8.31 11.31 27.14
CA PHE A 72 6.88 11.20 26.79
C PHE A 72 6.16 12.54 27.05
N GLU A 73 6.29 13.13 28.23
CA GLU A 73 5.65 14.40 28.58
C GLU A 73 6.21 15.56 27.73
N THR A 74 7.49 15.54 27.38
CA THR A 74 8.09 16.53 26.48
C THR A 74 7.45 16.48 25.10
N VAL A 75 7.28 15.29 24.49
CA VAL A 75 6.62 15.10 23.19
C VAL A 75 5.15 15.49 23.29
N LEU A 76 4.45 15.05 24.33
CA LEU A 76 3.05 15.40 24.56
C LEU A 76 2.84 16.91 24.62
N HIS A 77 3.65 17.62 25.44
CA HIS A 77 3.61 19.07 25.54
C HIS A 77 3.93 19.76 24.21
N ARG A 78 4.93 19.23 23.46
CA ARG A 78 5.28 19.79 22.14
C ARG A 78 4.12 19.69 21.16
N LEU A 79 3.49 18.51 21.03
CA LEU A 79 2.34 18.30 20.14
C LEU A 79 1.13 19.15 20.56
N SER A 80 0.84 19.22 21.86
CA SER A 80 -0.23 20.06 22.41
C SER A 80 0.01 21.53 22.11
N SER A 81 1.22 22.04 22.28
CA SER A 81 1.58 23.44 21.99
C SER A 81 1.47 23.78 20.51
N LEU A 82 1.85 22.85 19.62
CA LEU A 82 1.72 23.02 18.18
C LEU A 82 0.25 23.07 17.74
N ALA A 83 -0.59 22.22 18.31
CA ALA A 83 -2.02 22.23 18.05
C ALA A 83 -2.70 23.47 18.61
N GLY A 84 -2.38 23.86 19.84
CA GLY A 84 -3.14 24.87 20.55
C GLY A 84 -4.61 24.47 20.67
N ASP A 85 -5.51 25.44 20.71
CA ASP A 85 -6.96 25.22 20.87
C ASP A 85 -7.65 24.90 19.53
N ASP A 86 -7.11 25.42 18.39
CA ASP A 86 -7.75 25.44 17.09
C ASP A 86 -7.04 24.54 16.04
N GLY A 87 -5.91 23.95 16.38
CA GLY A 87 -5.17 23.09 15.47
C GLY A 87 -5.68 21.66 15.49
N VAL A 88 -5.40 20.94 14.39
CA VAL A 88 -5.70 19.52 14.23
C VAL A 88 -4.41 18.74 14.13
N LEU A 89 -4.23 17.72 14.96
CA LEU A 89 -3.15 16.75 14.88
C LEU A 89 -3.61 15.57 14.02
N HIS A 90 -2.94 15.35 12.90
CA HIS A 90 -3.28 14.31 11.94
C HIS A 90 -2.19 13.23 11.89
N PHE A 91 -2.43 12.11 12.55
CA PHE A 91 -1.51 11.00 12.62
C PHE A 91 -1.72 10.01 11.47
N HIS A 92 -0.65 9.64 10.79
CA HIS A 92 -0.65 8.63 9.73
C HIS A 92 -0.17 7.28 10.24
N ASN A 93 -0.94 6.23 9.99
CA ASN A 93 -0.65 4.85 10.41
C ASN A 93 -0.40 4.67 11.92
N PRO A 94 -1.22 5.25 12.80
CA PRO A 94 -0.95 5.18 14.24
C PRO A 94 -0.99 3.75 14.80
N THR A 95 -1.77 2.84 14.20
CA THR A 95 -2.02 1.47 14.67
C THR A 95 -0.94 0.46 14.28
N LEU A 96 0.12 0.86 13.55
CA LEU A 96 1.17 -0.08 13.12
C LEU A 96 2.02 -0.66 14.27
N GLY A 97 1.96 -0.13 15.47
CA GLY A 97 2.75 -0.59 16.60
C GLY A 97 4.27 -0.44 16.43
N LYS A 98 4.72 0.42 15.49
CA LYS A 98 6.15 0.66 15.21
C LYS A 98 6.83 1.58 16.24
N ASN A 99 6.04 2.29 17.00
CA ASN A 99 6.44 3.06 18.18
C ASN A 99 5.44 2.74 19.30
N PRO A 100 5.85 2.01 20.35
CA PRO A 100 4.94 1.57 21.42
C PRO A 100 4.39 2.70 22.28
N SER A 101 4.89 3.95 22.14
CA SER A 101 4.35 5.12 22.83
C SER A 101 3.34 5.90 21.99
N CYS A 102 3.22 5.63 20.69
CA CYS A 102 2.40 6.43 19.78
C CYS A 102 0.93 6.46 20.20
N MET A 103 0.30 5.30 20.45
CA MET A 103 -1.10 5.25 20.85
C MET A 103 -1.34 5.82 22.24
N ALA A 104 -0.39 5.67 23.17
CA ALA A 104 -0.48 6.31 24.49
C ALA A 104 -0.45 7.84 24.38
N LEU A 105 0.40 8.42 23.52
CA LEU A 105 0.41 9.87 23.22
C LEU A 105 -0.92 10.31 22.62
N ILE A 106 -1.45 9.59 21.64
CA ILE A 106 -2.74 9.89 21.00
C ILE A 106 -3.87 9.86 22.04
N ASN A 107 -3.92 8.86 22.91
CA ASN A 107 -4.92 8.76 23.97
C ASN A 107 -4.85 9.93 24.94
N ARG A 108 -3.64 10.36 25.35
CA ARG A 108 -3.46 11.52 26.24
C ARG A 108 -3.92 12.81 25.55
N LEU A 109 -3.60 13.01 24.27
CA LEU A 109 -4.08 14.14 23.47
C LEU A 109 -5.61 14.14 23.32
N ALA A 110 -6.22 12.96 23.10
CA ALA A 110 -7.68 12.81 23.02
C ALA A 110 -8.37 13.16 24.35
N VAL A 111 -7.82 12.69 25.49
CA VAL A 111 -8.31 13.01 26.84
C VAL A 111 -8.18 14.52 27.12
N SER A 112 -7.10 15.14 26.66
CA SER A 112 -6.88 16.60 26.78
C SER A 112 -7.76 17.43 25.83
N GLY A 113 -8.62 16.79 25.01
CA GLY A 113 -9.59 17.48 24.15
C GLY A 113 -9.03 18.02 22.84
N HIS A 114 -7.84 17.62 22.41
CA HIS A 114 -7.30 18.02 21.11
C HIS A 114 -8.09 17.40 19.96
N ALA A 115 -8.21 18.12 18.84
CA ALA A 115 -8.79 17.59 17.61
C ALA A 115 -7.78 16.66 16.93
N LEU A 116 -8.17 15.41 16.73
CA LEU A 116 -7.33 14.33 16.19
C LEU A 116 -7.92 13.73 14.94
N LEU A 117 -7.12 13.63 13.89
CA LEU A 117 -7.38 12.77 12.73
C LEU A 117 -6.40 11.58 12.77
N LEU A 118 -6.93 10.39 12.70
CA LEU A 118 -6.17 9.13 12.76
C LEU A 118 -6.34 8.41 11.43
N GLN A 119 -5.41 8.65 10.49
CA GLN A 119 -5.48 8.07 9.14
C GLN A 119 -4.74 6.75 9.07
N VAL A 120 -5.47 5.68 8.75
CA VAL A 120 -4.95 4.33 8.59
C VAL A 120 -4.76 4.03 7.10
N HIS A 121 -3.51 3.83 6.67
CA HIS A 121 -3.16 3.36 5.33
C HIS A 121 -2.95 1.85 5.31
N ASP A 122 -2.45 1.31 6.41
CA ASP A 122 -2.24 -0.11 6.66
C ASP A 122 -2.60 -0.39 8.13
N PHE A 123 -3.38 -1.42 8.38
CA PHE A 123 -3.67 -1.87 9.74
C PHE A 123 -2.53 -2.74 10.29
N GLY A 124 -2.23 -2.62 11.58
CA GLY A 124 -1.29 -3.51 12.26
C GLY A 124 -1.77 -4.97 12.22
N GLU A 125 -3.05 -5.16 12.38
CA GLU A 125 -3.80 -6.42 12.38
C GLU A 125 -3.75 -7.18 11.03
N GLU A 126 -3.41 -6.52 9.95
CA GLU A 126 -3.23 -7.16 8.62
C GLU A 126 -1.92 -7.98 8.50
N GLY A 127 -1.42 -8.54 9.60
CA GLY A 127 -0.15 -9.28 9.60
C GLY A 127 1.10 -8.39 9.55
N ARG A 128 0.99 -7.13 10.00
CA ARG A 128 2.14 -6.23 10.17
C ARG A 128 2.92 -6.52 11.46
N TRP A 129 2.26 -7.11 12.43
CA TRP A 129 2.89 -7.63 13.64
C TRP A 129 3.32 -9.08 13.43
N PRO A 130 4.44 -9.53 14.03
CA PRO A 130 4.74 -10.94 14.11
C PRO A 130 3.61 -11.69 14.83
N PRO A 131 3.27 -12.92 14.41
CA PRO A 131 2.26 -13.73 15.11
C PRO A 131 2.56 -13.83 16.61
N GLY A 132 1.53 -13.62 17.46
CA GLY A 132 1.66 -13.62 18.92
C GLY A 132 2.48 -12.45 19.50
N ARG A 133 2.68 -11.39 18.73
CA ARG A 133 3.37 -10.16 19.15
C ARG A 133 2.53 -8.92 18.90
N GLU A 134 1.24 -9.01 19.18
CA GLU A 134 0.38 -7.84 19.23
C GLU A 134 0.89 -6.85 20.28
N PRO A 135 0.76 -5.54 20.06
CA PRO A 135 1.13 -4.54 21.07
C PRO A 135 0.37 -4.79 22.40
N ALA A 136 1.07 -4.69 23.51
CA ALA A 136 0.50 -4.96 24.84
C ALA A 136 -0.68 -4.04 25.19
N ASP A 137 -0.74 -2.86 24.57
CA ASP A 137 -1.81 -1.86 24.73
C ASP A 137 -2.81 -1.87 23.57
N HIS A 138 -2.86 -2.94 22.77
CA HIS A 138 -3.75 -3.07 21.61
C HIS A 138 -5.22 -2.73 21.93
N ALA A 139 -5.71 -3.14 23.11
CA ALA A 139 -7.06 -2.81 23.56
C ALA A 139 -7.39 -1.30 23.59
N THR A 140 -6.38 -0.42 23.55
CA THR A 140 -6.53 1.03 23.57
C THR A 140 -6.22 1.69 22.22
N PHE A 141 -6.14 0.92 21.14
CA PHE A 141 -5.72 1.44 19.82
C PHE A 141 -6.78 2.27 19.11
N TYR A 142 -8.04 2.12 19.48
CA TYR A 142 -9.14 2.75 18.76
C TYR A 142 -9.92 3.72 19.65
N PRO A 143 -9.32 4.88 20.09
CA PRO A 143 -10.03 5.88 20.84
C PRO A 143 -11.23 6.41 20.06
N MET A 144 -12.37 6.59 20.76
CA MET A 144 -13.62 7.04 20.15
C MET A 144 -14.30 8.18 20.92
N GLY A 145 -14.96 9.04 20.18
CA GLY A 145 -15.73 10.16 20.71
C GLY A 145 -14.96 11.47 20.77
N GLY A 146 -15.60 12.49 21.27
CA GLY A 146 -15.05 13.84 21.34
C GLY A 146 -14.60 14.34 19.95
N ARG A 147 -13.40 14.84 19.91
CA ARG A 147 -12.76 15.44 18.74
C ARG A 147 -11.90 14.45 17.92
N VAL A 148 -12.10 13.12 18.09
CA VAL A 148 -11.33 12.08 17.37
C VAL A 148 -12.10 11.67 16.12
N ARG A 149 -11.43 11.64 14.96
CA ARG A 149 -11.96 11.12 13.69
C ARG A 149 -10.97 10.14 13.09
N TRP A 150 -11.48 9.00 12.66
CA TRP A 150 -10.75 7.97 11.95
C TRP A 150 -10.91 8.14 10.44
N LEU A 151 -9.81 8.05 9.72
CA LEU A 151 -9.77 8.11 8.26
C LEU A 151 -9.23 6.80 7.73
N VAL A 152 -9.98 6.18 6.84
CA VAL A 152 -9.60 4.91 6.19
C VAL A 152 -9.66 5.06 4.68
N LEU A 153 -8.93 4.20 3.95
CA LEU A 153 -8.83 4.32 2.49
C LEU A 153 -9.98 3.64 1.74
N HIS A 154 -10.63 2.67 2.38
CA HIS A 154 -11.61 1.80 1.72
C HIS A 154 -12.90 1.68 2.55
N PRO A 155 -14.08 1.56 1.90
CA PRO A 155 -15.35 1.34 2.60
C PRO A 155 -15.36 0.10 3.50
N ASP A 156 -14.68 -0.98 3.08
CA ASP A 156 -14.58 -2.20 3.91
C ASP A 156 -13.83 -1.95 5.21
N ASP A 157 -12.82 -1.09 5.22
CA ASP A 157 -12.11 -0.72 6.44
C ASP A 157 -12.99 0.06 7.38
N ARG A 158 -13.83 0.95 6.80
CA ARG A 158 -14.85 1.65 7.56
C ARG A 158 -15.83 0.67 8.20
N ALA A 159 -16.31 -0.33 7.44
CA ALA A 159 -17.20 -1.36 7.96
C ALA A 159 -16.59 -2.14 9.13
N VAL A 160 -15.28 -2.47 9.07
CA VAL A 160 -14.57 -3.11 10.19
C VAL A 160 -14.57 -2.23 11.44
N LEU A 161 -14.24 -0.95 11.30
CA LEU A 161 -14.19 -0.02 12.44
C LEU A 161 -15.57 0.21 13.04
N LEU A 162 -16.62 0.29 12.23
CA LEU A 162 -18.00 0.38 12.73
C LEU A 162 -18.42 -0.89 13.45
N ALA A 163 -18.11 -2.07 12.93
CA ALA A 163 -18.39 -3.34 13.59
C ALA A 163 -17.65 -3.48 14.93
N ALA A 164 -16.46 -2.87 15.05
CA ALA A 164 -15.70 -2.82 16.29
C ALA A 164 -16.25 -1.81 17.31
N GLY A 165 -17.29 -1.03 16.97
CA GLY A 165 -18.01 -0.14 17.89
C GLY A 165 -17.74 1.36 17.71
N LEU A 166 -16.97 1.79 16.68
CA LEU A 166 -16.92 3.20 16.33
C LEU A 166 -18.26 3.68 15.76
N ASN A 167 -18.62 4.93 16.00
CA ASN A 167 -19.84 5.49 15.44
C ASN A 167 -19.63 5.94 13.99
N ASP A 168 -20.72 6.03 13.25
CA ASP A 168 -20.73 6.41 11.84
C ASP A 168 -20.03 7.77 11.57
N HIS A 169 -20.26 8.75 12.43
CA HIS A 169 -19.68 10.10 12.32
C HIS A 169 -18.21 10.17 12.75
N ASP A 170 -17.68 9.14 13.44
CA ASP A 170 -16.28 9.10 13.87
C ASP A 170 -15.36 8.49 12.81
N VAL A 171 -15.92 7.86 11.75
CA VAL A 171 -15.13 7.17 10.70
C VAL A 171 -15.50 7.68 9.31
N ALA A 172 -14.52 8.22 8.59
CA ALA A 172 -14.68 8.66 7.21
C ALA A 172 -13.79 7.85 6.25
N VAL A 173 -14.30 7.55 5.07
CA VAL A 173 -13.48 7.02 3.96
C VAL A 173 -12.83 8.22 3.26
N LEU A 174 -11.52 8.28 3.28
CA LEU A 174 -10.70 9.27 2.59
C LEU A 174 -9.66 8.55 1.71
N PRO A 175 -9.98 8.25 0.45
CA PRO A 175 -9.04 7.63 -0.47
C PRO A 175 -7.78 8.48 -0.65
N ASN A 176 -6.67 7.84 -0.96
CA ASN A 176 -5.45 8.57 -1.25
C ASN A 176 -5.58 9.38 -2.55
N PRO A 177 -4.99 10.58 -2.62
CA PRO A 177 -4.91 11.33 -3.86
C PRO A 177 -4.02 10.63 -4.88
N VAL A 178 -4.36 10.73 -6.16
CA VAL A 178 -3.59 10.14 -7.25
C VAL A 178 -3.15 11.24 -8.22
N SER A 179 -1.85 11.28 -8.48
CA SER A 179 -1.23 12.17 -9.47
C SER A 179 -0.53 11.35 -10.55
N ALA A 180 -0.42 11.90 -11.77
CA ALA A 180 0.25 11.23 -12.85
C ALA A 180 1.75 11.05 -12.53
N PRO A 181 2.33 9.86 -12.72
CA PRO A 181 3.73 9.59 -12.44
C PRO A 181 4.65 10.26 -13.48
N GLY A 182 5.84 10.68 -13.03
CA GLY A 182 6.80 11.37 -13.90
C GLY A 182 7.29 10.55 -15.11
N TYR A 183 7.31 9.22 -15.01
CA TYR A 183 7.68 8.37 -16.15
C TYR A 183 6.67 8.45 -17.32
N GLY A 184 5.46 8.91 -17.10
CA GLY A 184 4.48 9.15 -18.16
C GLY A 184 4.87 10.25 -19.13
N GLN A 185 5.79 11.14 -18.75
CA GLN A 185 6.29 12.23 -19.58
C GLN A 185 7.55 11.84 -20.39
N LEU A 186 8.11 10.66 -20.13
CA LEU A 186 9.28 10.17 -20.87
C LEU A 186 8.92 9.78 -22.31
N PRO A 187 9.85 9.85 -23.27
CA PRO A 187 9.62 9.48 -24.66
C PRO A 187 9.28 7.98 -24.78
N VAL A 188 8.38 7.65 -25.70
CA VAL A 188 8.11 6.26 -26.08
C VAL A 188 9.31 5.74 -26.89
N ALA A 189 9.92 4.66 -26.44
CA ALA A 189 10.97 4.02 -27.22
C ALA A 189 10.37 3.21 -28.39
N ARG A 190 11.11 3.16 -29.52
CA ARG A 190 10.66 2.51 -30.76
C ARG A 190 11.66 1.44 -31.21
N ASP A 191 12.08 0.59 -30.27
CA ASP A 191 13.08 -0.46 -30.53
C ASP A 191 12.46 -1.88 -30.64
N GLY A 192 11.13 -1.95 -30.77
CA GLY A 192 10.39 -3.23 -30.90
C GLY A 192 10.28 -4.02 -29.60
N LYS A 193 10.70 -3.49 -28.46
CA LYS A 193 10.59 -4.14 -27.17
C LYS A 193 9.37 -3.64 -26.39
N THR A 194 8.73 -4.55 -25.68
CA THR A 194 7.67 -4.22 -24.72
C THR A 194 8.28 -4.06 -23.32
N ARG A 195 8.18 -2.87 -22.77
CA ARG A 195 8.75 -2.49 -21.47
C ARG A 195 7.71 -2.59 -20.37
N VAL A 196 7.93 -3.54 -19.47
CA VAL A 196 7.05 -3.78 -18.32
C VAL A 196 7.68 -3.19 -17.07
N LEU A 197 6.93 -2.36 -16.36
CA LEU A 197 7.34 -1.78 -15.08
C LEU A 197 6.51 -2.33 -13.93
N TYR A 198 7.16 -2.68 -12.84
CA TYR A 198 6.53 -2.85 -11.55
C TYR A 198 6.99 -1.75 -10.59
N PRO A 199 6.21 -0.67 -10.41
CA PRO A 199 6.62 0.49 -9.61
C PRO A 199 6.45 0.22 -8.11
N ALA A 200 7.04 -0.86 -7.62
CA ALA A 200 6.87 -1.32 -6.25
C ALA A 200 8.20 -1.57 -5.54
N ARG A 201 8.15 -1.48 -4.21
CA ARG A 201 9.26 -1.90 -3.35
C ARG A 201 9.35 -3.42 -3.30
N GLY A 202 10.55 -3.98 -3.42
CA GLY A 202 10.80 -5.44 -3.44
C GLY A 202 10.60 -6.13 -2.08
N ILE A 203 9.40 -6.04 -1.51
CA ILE A 203 9.00 -6.71 -0.26
C ILE A 203 8.11 -7.93 -0.53
N ARG A 204 8.02 -8.85 0.45
CA ARG A 204 7.33 -10.14 0.27
C ARG A 204 5.93 -10.04 -0.32
N ARG A 205 5.07 -9.20 0.25
CA ARG A 205 3.67 -9.04 -0.22
C ARG A 205 3.55 -8.50 -1.65
N LYS A 206 4.63 -7.97 -2.20
CA LYS A 206 4.71 -7.56 -3.62
C LYS A 206 5.03 -8.71 -4.54
N ASN A 207 5.24 -9.92 -4.01
CA ASN A 207 5.34 -11.17 -4.73
C ASN A 207 6.30 -11.11 -5.93
N ILE A 208 7.55 -10.74 -5.65
CA ILE A 208 8.60 -10.62 -6.68
C ILE A 208 8.83 -11.95 -7.42
N GLY A 209 8.60 -13.10 -6.76
CA GLY A 209 8.66 -14.41 -7.41
C GLY A 209 7.68 -14.53 -8.58
N GLU A 210 6.45 -14.04 -8.42
CA GLU A 210 5.45 -14.01 -9.50
C GLU A 210 5.82 -13.03 -10.61
N PHE A 211 6.40 -11.89 -10.28
CA PHE A 211 6.92 -10.97 -11.29
C PHE A 211 8.01 -11.62 -12.15
N LEU A 212 8.89 -12.43 -11.57
CA LEU A 212 9.89 -13.21 -12.30
C LEU A 212 9.27 -14.37 -13.08
N LEU A 213 8.21 -15.00 -12.57
CA LEU A 213 7.45 -16.01 -13.30
C LEU A 213 6.86 -15.41 -14.58
N LEU A 214 6.23 -14.23 -14.48
CA LEU A 214 5.72 -13.51 -15.64
C LEU A 214 6.83 -13.19 -16.64
N ALA A 215 7.99 -12.72 -16.16
CA ALA A 215 9.14 -12.46 -17.02
C ALA A 215 9.66 -13.73 -17.72
N ALA A 216 9.70 -14.87 -17.04
CA ALA A 216 10.12 -16.15 -17.64
C ALA A 216 9.13 -16.63 -18.73
N LEU A 217 7.82 -16.46 -18.49
CA LEU A 217 6.76 -16.85 -19.42
C LEU A 217 6.58 -15.87 -20.60
N ALA A 218 6.96 -14.61 -20.46
CA ALA A 218 6.72 -13.58 -21.47
C ALA A 218 7.50 -13.85 -22.78
N PRO A 219 7.07 -13.30 -23.93
CA PRO A 219 7.84 -13.29 -25.16
C PRO A 219 9.25 -12.73 -24.97
N SER A 220 10.21 -13.13 -25.83
CA SER A 220 11.62 -12.71 -25.73
C SER A 220 11.83 -11.20 -25.93
N SER A 221 10.89 -10.54 -26.63
CA SER A 221 10.90 -9.08 -26.84
C SER A 221 10.46 -8.27 -25.63
N TRP A 222 10.06 -8.90 -24.53
CA TRP A 222 9.59 -8.20 -23.33
C TRP A 222 10.71 -8.02 -22.32
N GLU A 223 10.78 -6.80 -21.73
CA GLU A 223 11.72 -6.45 -20.67
C GLU A 223 10.97 -6.05 -19.39
N PHE A 224 11.36 -6.63 -18.26
CA PHE A 224 10.72 -6.43 -16.96
C PHE A 224 11.63 -5.67 -16.00
N ARG A 225 11.14 -4.59 -15.39
CA ARG A 225 11.89 -3.82 -14.38
C ARG A 225 11.05 -3.55 -13.15
N SER A 226 11.65 -3.73 -11.96
CA SER A 226 11.07 -3.25 -10.71
C SER A 226 11.87 -2.05 -10.17
N THR A 227 11.17 -1.15 -9.43
CA THR A 227 11.77 0.16 -9.12
C THR A 227 12.59 0.17 -7.84
N LEU A 228 12.04 -0.19 -6.69
CA LEU A 228 12.65 0.10 -5.40
C LEU A 228 13.13 -1.16 -4.68
N PRO A 229 14.38 -1.16 -4.16
CA PRO A 229 14.80 -2.18 -3.23
C PRO A 229 14.03 -2.05 -1.91
N PRO A 230 13.98 -3.12 -1.09
CA PRO A 230 13.40 -3.05 0.25
C PRO A 230 14.25 -2.19 1.20
N ILE A 231 13.70 -1.87 2.36
CA ILE A 231 14.41 -1.23 3.46
C ILE A 231 14.45 -2.22 4.63
N GLY A 232 15.64 -2.44 5.17
CA GLY A 232 15.88 -3.32 6.32
C GLY A 232 16.51 -4.65 5.96
N ALA A 233 17.49 -5.06 6.78
CA ALA A 233 18.44 -6.14 6.49
C ALA A 233 17.78 -7.50 6.15
N ALA A 234 16.71 -7.88 6.84
CA ALA A 234 16.02 -9.15 6.57
C ALA A 234 15.37 -9.16 5.19
N GLN A 235 14.65 -8.09 4.83
CA GLN A 235 13.99 -7.94 3.52
C GLN A 235 15.03 -7.79 2.40
N GLU A 236 16.14 -7.10 2.66
CA GLU A 236 17.23 -6.98 1.69
C GLU A 236 17.91 -8.32 1.39
N ARG A 237 18.15 -9.16 2.43
CA ARG A 237 18.69 -10.51 2.22
C ARG A 237 17.78 -11.34 1.32
N GLN A 238 16.47 -11.25 1.52
CA GLN A 238 15.48 -11.94 0.72
C GLN A 238 15.42 -11.40 -0.71
N PHE A 239 15.42 -10.09 -0.88
CA PHE A 239 15.42 -9.44 -2.19
C PHE A 239 16.67 -9.79 -3.00
N ARG A 240 17.86 -9.83 -2.38
CA ARG A 240 19.10 -10.32 -3.02
C ARG A 240 18.99 -11.76 -3.53
N ARG A 241 18.18 -12.62 -2.88
CA ARG A 241 17.91 -13.97 -3.43
C ARG A 241 17.12 -13.88 -4.74
N TRP A 242 16.11 -13.01 -4.80
CA TRP A 242 15.35 -12.77 -6.02
C TRP A 242 16.18 -12.12 -7.13
N GLN A 243 17.08 -11.20 -6.80
CA GLN A 243 18.02 -10.63 -7.77
C GLN A 243 18.91 -11.69 -8.41
N ARG A 244 19.39 -12.69 -7.64
CA ARG A 244 20.14 -13.82 -8.22
C ARG A 244 19.29 -14.63 -9.18
N TRP A 245 18.03 -14.86 -8.89
CA TRP A 245 17.09 -15.53 -9.80
C TRP A 245 16.81 -14.70 -11.05
N ALA A 246 16.63 -13.39 -10.92
CA ALA A 246 16.55 -12.49 -12.06
C ALA A 246 17.78 -12.57 -12.97
N GLY A 247 18.97 -12.76 -12.39
CA GLY A 247 20.23 -12.95 -13.13
C GLY A 247 20.18 -14.12 -14.12
N HIS A 248 19.42 -15.19 -13.85
CA HIS A 248 19.23 -16.30 -14.80
C HIS A 248 18.36 -15.90 -16.02
N LEU A 249 17.57 -14.85 -15.91
CA LEU A 249 16.78 -14.27 -17.02
C LEU A 249 17.58 -13.19 -17.79
N GLY A 250 18.82 -12.93 -17.38
CA GLY A 250 19.69 -11.92 -18.00
C GLY A 250 19.05 -10.52 -17.97
N ASN A 251 19.15 -9.81 -19.10
CA ASN A 251 18.58 -8.48 -19.23
C ASN A 251 17.04 -8.44 -19.32
N LYS A 252 16.39 -9.61 -19.39
CA LYS A 252 14.93 -9.70 -19.49
C LYS A 252 14.24 -9.27 -18.21
N ALA A 253 14.90 -9.42 -17.03
CA ALA A 253 14.33 -9.04 -15.74
C ALA A 253 15.37 -8.35 -14.86
N LEU A 254 15.13 -7.08 -14.51
CA LEU A 254 16.00 -6.27 -13.67
C LEU A 254 15.23 -5.78 -12.43
N LEU A 255 15.76 -6.06 -11.25
CA LEU A 255 15.11 -5.75 -9.97
C LEU A 255 15.81 -4.63 -9.21
N GLY A 256 15.03 -3.66 -8.73
CA GLY A 256 15.53 -2.56 -7.89
C GLY A 256 16.29 -1.47 -8.65
N MET A 257 15.97 -1.25 -9.92
CA MET A 257 16.67 -0.37 -10.85
C MET A 257 16.29 1.13 -10.74
N GLY A 258 15.59 1.54 -9.67
CA GLY A 258 15.04 2.88 -9.58
C GLY A 258 13.84 3.07 -10.51
N ARG A 259 13.44 4.32 -10.72
CA ARG A 259 12.29 4.64 -11.61
C ARG A 259 12.61 4.41 -13.10
N GLY A 260 13.88 4.22 -13.43
CA GLY A 260 14.33 4.00 -14.81
C GLY A 260 14.26 5.25 -15.68
N ASP A 261 14.95 5.21 -16.83
CA ASP A 261 15.03 6.30 -17.80
C ASP A 261 14.12 6.03 -19.01
N PHE A 262 13.15 5.14 -18.90
CA PHE A 262 12.24 4.80 -19.98
C PHE A 262 10.77 4.90 -19.54
N ARG A 263 9.92 5.26 -20.50
CA ARG A 263 8.49 5.13 -20.35
C ARG A 263 8.10 3.65 -20.49
N PRO A 264 7.39 3.05 -19.53
CA PRO A 264 6.88 1.70 -19.70
C PRO A 264 5.74 1.69 -20.74
N ASP A 265 5.63 0.59 -21.47
CA ASP A 265 4.49 0.29 -22.34
C ASP A 265 3.35 -0.33 -21.54
N LEU A 266 3.69 -0.98 -20.43
CA LEU A 266 2.75 -1.66 -19.53
C LEU A 266 3.25 -1.63 -18.09
N VAL A 267 2.35 -1.42 -17.15
CA VAL A 267 2.61 -1.63 -15.71
C VAL A 267 1.94 -2.92 -15.27
N ILE A 268 2.70 -3.78 -14.57
CA ILE A 268 2.16 -5.02 -13.99
C ILE A 268 2.37 -5.01 -12.47
N SER A 269 1.29 -5.26 -11.73
CA SER A 269 1.33 -5.50 -10.29
C SER A 269 1.13 -6.98 -9.97
N THR A 270 2.05 -7.57 -9.22
CA THR A 270 1.92 -8.94 -8.69
C THR A 270 1.64 -8.95 -7.20
N SER A 271 1.26 -7.82 -6.64
CA SER A 271 1.00 -7.67 -5.22
C SER A 271 -0.17 -8.53 -4.75
N VAL A 272 0.06 -9.35 -3.74
CA VAL A 272 -1.00 -10.15 -3.11
C VAL A 272 -1.85 -9.34 -2.14
N ARG A 273 -1.37 -8.17 -1.71
CA ARG A 273 -2.10 -7.24 -0.85
C ARG A 273 -1.67 -5.81 -1.10
N GLU A 274 -2.64 -4.95 -1.31
CA GLU A 274 -2.46 -3.50 -1.48
C GLU A 274 -3.29 -2.72 -0.47
N GLY A 275 -2.74 -1.62 0.04
CA GLY A 275 -3.51 -0.69 0.85
C GLY A 275 -4.46 0.17 0.02
N PHE A 276 -4.03 0.58 -1.19
CA PHE A 276 -4.81 1.45 -2.05
C PHE A 276 -4.83 1.03 -3.53
N GLY A 277 -3.68 0.77 -4.17
CA GLY A 277 -3.63 0.37 -5.58
C GLY A 277 -3.02 1.41 -6.52
N TYR A 278 -2.05 2.19 -6.05
CA TYR A 278 -1.31 3.15 -6.88
C TYR A 278 -0.72 2.53 -8.15
N SER A 279 -0.31 1.26 -8.11
CA SER A 279 0.23 0.54 -9.28
C SER A 279 -0.75 0.43 -10.46
N PHE A 280 -2.03 0.68 -10.24
CA PHE A 280 -3.05 0.74 -11.28
C PHE A 280 -3.46 2.18 -11.60
N ALA A 281 -3.77 2.96 -10.58
CA ALA A 281 -4.34 4.29 -10.75
C ALA A 281 -3.36 5.30 -11.38
N GLU A 282 -2.10 5.33 -10.94
CA GLU A 282 -1.08 6.26 -11.46
C GLU A 282 -0.77 6.04 -12.95
N PRO A 283 -0.53 4.79 -13.45
CA PRO A 283 -0.28 4.56 -14.87
C PRO A 283 -1.44 5.01 -15.76
N TRP A 284 -2.68 4.77 -15.36
CA TRP A 284 -3.84 5.18 -16.16
C TRP A 284 -3.90 6.69 -16.35
N LEU A 285 -3.53 7.48 -15.33
CA LEU A 285 -3.43 8.94 -15.47
C LEU A 285 -2.35 9.36 -16.48
N ALA A 286 -1.33 8.54 -16.66
CA ALA A 286 -0.26 8.74 -17.66
C ALA A 286 -0.60 8.17 -19.05
N GLY A 287 -1.80 7.61 -19.25
CA GLY A 287 -2.17 6.92 -20.48
C GLY A 287 -1.39 5.63 -20.71
N ILE A 288 -0.95 4.95 -19.66
CA ILE A 288 -0.20 3.70 -19.70
C ILE A 288 -1.11 2.57 -19.19
N PRO A 289 -1.25 1.45 -19.93
CA PRO A 289 -1.99 0.29 -19.46
C PRO A 289 -1.40 -0.25 -18.14
N ALA A 290 -2.27 -0.72 -17.25
CA ALA A 290 -1.85 -1.41 -16.04
C ALA A 290 -2.74 -2.63 -15.82
N THR A 291 -2.14 -3.76 -15.47
CA THR A 291 -2.81 -5.03 -15.17
C THR A 291 -2.03 -5.83 -14.14
N GLY A 292 -2.39 -7.09 -13.94
CA GLY A 292 -1.67 -7.99 -13.05
C GLY A 292 -2.59 -8.75 -12.10
N ARG A 293 -2.10 -9.05 -10.90
CA ARG A 293 -2.90 -9.71 -9.86
C ARG A 293 -3.93 -8.77 -9.28
N HIS A 294 -5.18 -9.22 -9.21
CA HIS A 294 -6.23 -8.54 -8.45
C HIS A 294 -5.82 -8.49 -6.97
N PRO A 295 -5.65 -7.30 -6.39
CA PRO A 295 -5.34 -7.20 -4.96
C PRO A 295 -6.58 -7.57 -4.13
N ASP A 296 -6.38 -7.90 -2.85
CA ASP A 296 -7.48 -8.24 -1.92
C ASP A 296 -8.56 -7.14 -1.88
N ARG A 297 -8.18 -5.89 -2.15
CA ARG A 297 -9.09 -4.74 -2.25
C ARG A 297 -8.88 -4.03 -3.58
N TRP A 298 -9.98 -3.85 -4.29
CA TRP A 298 -9.97 -3.09 -5.55
C TRP A 298 -10.23 -1.61 -5.30
N LEU A 299 -9.77 -0.79 -6.23
CA LEU A 299 -10.04 0.64 -6.23
C LEU A 299 -11.55 0.93 -6.26
N VAL A 300 -12.00 1.69 -5.28
CA VAL A 300 -13.40 2.10 -5.16
C VAL A 300 -13.48 3.60 -5.37
N GLY A 301 -14.23 4.00 -6.38
CA GLY A 301 -14.43 5.39 -6.74
C GLY A 301 -15.54 6.07 -5.93
N ASN A 302 -16.04 7.17 -6.49
CA ASN A 302 -17.16 7.90 -5.92
C ASN A 302 -18.41 7.01 -5.76
N GLU A 303 -19.21 7.29 -4.76
CA GLU A 303 -20.42 6.52 -4.43
C GLU A 303 -20.17 5.06 -4.02
N GLY A 304 -18.94 4.70 -3.67
CA GLY A 304 -18.60 3.34 -3.25
C GLY A 304 -18.58 2.30 -4.39
N LYS A 305 -18.60 2.74 -5.66
CA LYS A 305 -18.57 1.84 -6.83
C LYS A 305 -17.13 1.45 -7.16
N PRO A 306 -16.85 0.16 -7.42
CA PRO A 306 -15.52 -0.27 -7.87
C PRO A 306 -15.22 0.33 -9.26
N LEU A 307 -13.93 0.68 -9.46
CA LEU A 307 -13.47 1.05 -10.81
C LEU A 307 -13.47 -0.18 -11.72
N PRO A 308 -13.64 0.00 -13.05
CA PRO A 308 -13.60 -1.10 -14.00
C PRO A 308 -12.28 -1.87 -13.94
N TYR A 309 -12.35 -3.19 -14.11
CA TYR A 309 -11.17 -4.04 -14.19
C TYR A 309 -10.44 -3.83 -15.51
N PRO A 310 -9.09 -3.74 -15.48
CA PRO A 310 -8.30 -3.74 -16.70
C PRO A 310 -8.35 -5.11 -17.39
N VAL A 311 -8.00 -5.13 -18.67
CA VAL A 311 -7.83 -6.39 -19.42
C VAL A 311 -6.74 -7.23 -18.77
N GLY A 312 -6.96 -8.52 -18.65
CA GLY A 312 -5.98 -9.47 -18.12
C GLY A 312 -5.76 -9.39 -16.61
N LEU A 313 -6.60 -8.65 -15.86
CA LEU A 313 -6.55 -8.72 -14.39
C LEU A 313 -6.91 -10.14 -13.94
N TYR A 314 -6.09 -10.76 -13.09
CA TYR A 314 -6.26 -12.14 -12.66
C TYR A 314 -6.28 -12.31 -11.14
N HIS A 315 -7.04 -13.28 -10.67
CA HIS A 315 -7.07 -13.66 -9.25
C HIS A 315 -6.00 -14.68 -8.89
N ALA A 316 -5.68 -15.59 -9.82
CA ALA A 316 -4.71 -16.66 -9.58
C ALA A 316 -3.89 -16.98 -10.82
N ILE A 317 -2.65 -17.40 -10.61
CA ILE A 317 -1.83 -18.10 -11.61
C ILE A 317 -1.74 -19.55 -11.17
N ARG A 318 -2.47 -20.44 -11.85
CA ARG A 318 -2.49 -21.87 -11.56
C ARG A 318 -1.28 -22.56 -12.15
N VAL A 319 -0.42 -23.07 -11.29
CA VAL A 319 0.76 -23.84 -11.66
C VAL A 319 0.58 -25.32 -11.30
N PRO A 320 1.13 -26.28 -12.09
CA PRO A 320 1.05 -27.68 -11.78
C PRO A 320 1.66 -28.02 -10.40
N ASN A 321 0.90 -28.73 -9.58
CA ASN A 321 1.34 -29.07 -8.23
C ASN A 321 2.56 -30.03 -8.24
N ARG A 322 2.74 -30.79 -9.33
CA ARG A 322 3.90 -31.65 -9.55
C ARG A 322 5.25 -30.92 -9.66
N TRP A 323 5.25 -29.61 -9.94
CA TRP A 323 6.47 -28.79 -10.03
C TRP A 323 6.97 -28.33 -8.66
N ARG A 324 6.22 -28.60 -7.61
CA ARG A 324 6.67 -28.34 -6.25
C ARG A 324 7.68 -29.38 -5.78
N ARG A 325 8.49 -29.00 -4.80
CA ARG A 325 9.29 -29.97 -4.08
C ARG A 325 8.36 -30.94 -3.35
N LYS A 326 8.48 -32.25 -3.63
CA LYS A 326 7.67 -33.26 -2.97
C LYS A 326 8.00 -33.27 -1.47
N ASP A 327 7.11 -32.76 -0.64
CA ASP A 327 7.09 -33.08 0.78
C ASP A 327 6.19 -34.33 0.95
N PRO A 328 6.75 -35.46 1.38
CA PRO A 328 5.97 -36.70 1.55
C PRO A 328 4.78 -36.57 2.51
N ARG A 329 4.77 -35.51 3.32
CA ARG A 329 3.75 -35.24 4.34
C ARG A 329 2.60 -34.36 3.85
N GLN A 330 2.69 -33.76 2.67
CA GLN A 330 1.65 -32.92 2.08
C GLN A 330 0.91 -33.68 0.96
N LEU A 331 -0.16 -34.35 1.34
CA LEU A 331 -1.17 -34.87 0.40
C LEU A 331 -2.01 -33.69 -0.12
N VAL A 332 -1.51 -32.96 -1.11
CA VAL A 332 -2.35 -31.99 -1.83
C VAL A 332 -2.99 -32.71 -3.00
N SER A 333 -4.29 -32.96 -2.89
CA SER A 333 -5.09 -33.69 -3.91
C SER A 333 -5.36 -32.85 -5.17
N ALA A 334 -5.18 -31.55 -5.11
CA ALA A 334 -5.45 -30.67 -6.25
C ALA A 334 -4.34 -30.75 -7.32
N PRO A 335 -4.70 -30.84 -8.63
CA PRO A 335 -3.73 -30.90 -9.70
C PRO A 335 -2.90 -29.63 -9.88
N THR A 336 -3.47 -28.49 -9.50
CA THR A 336 -2.84 -27.15 -9.59
C THR A 336 -2.97 -26.38 -8.28
N ILE A 337 -2.14 -25.38 -8.10
CA ILE A 337 -2.13 -24.44 -6.96
C ILE A 337 -1.90 -23.01 -7.45
N ASP A 338 -2.44 -22.01 -6.76
CA ASP A 338 -2.07 -20.62 -7.03
C ASP A 338 -0.60 -20.38 -6.65
N PHE A 339 0.18 -19.85 -7.58
CA PHE A 339 1.58 -19.54 -7.36
C PHE A 339 1.79 -18.60 -6.15
N ALA A 340 0.87 -17.68 -5.91
CA ALA A 340 0.94 -16.76 -4.77
C ALA A 340 0.71 -17.44 -3.40
N ASP A 341 0.12 -18.63 -3.37
CA ASP A 341 -0.07 -19.39 -2.12
C ASP A 341 1.17 -20.21 -1.75
N LEU A 342 2.17 -20.26 -2.64
CA LEU A 342 3.42 -20.97 -2.40
C LEU A 342 4.37 -20.17 -1.51
N PRO A 343 5.04 -20.82 -0.53
CA PRO A 343 6.22 -20.24 0.10
C PRO A 343 7.29 -19.92 -0.96
N GLU A 344 8.11 -18.90 -0.72
CA GLU A 344 9.11 -18.46 -1.69
C GLU A 344 10.12 -19.53 -2.11
N ILE A 345 10.37 -20.53 -1.26
CA ILE A 345 11.22 -21.67 -1.62
C ILE A 345 10.55 -22.49 -2.71
N GLU A 346 9.26 -22.74 -2.60
CA GLU A 346 8.48 -23.49 -3.60
C GLU A 346 8.29 -22.68 -4.89
N GLN A 347 8.06 -21.35 -4.76
CA GLN A 347 8.04 -20.45 -5.93
C GLN A 347 9.33 -20.57 -6.76
N ARG A 348 10.49 -20.68 -6.10
CA ARG A 348 11.77 -20.86 -6.80
C ARG A 348 11.90 -22.22 -7.48
N HIS A 349 11.28 -23.27 -6.94
CA HIS A 349 11.24 -24.58 -7.62
C HIS A 349 10.40 -24.51 -8.90
N VAL A 350 9.19 -23.98 -8.80
CA VAL A 350 8.32 -23.76 -9.97
C VAL A 350 9.01 -22.87 -11.01
N LEU A 351 9.66 -21.80 -10.58
CA LEU A 351 10.35 -20.90 -11.50
C LEU A 351 11.49 -21.61 -12.27
N ARG A 352 12.19 -22.57 -11.64
CA ARG A 352 13.21 -23.40 -12.32
C ARG A 352 12.58 -24.22 -13.43
N GLU A 353 11.51 -24.95 -13.16
CA GLU A 353 10.80 -25.75 -14.16
C GLU A 353 10.37 -24.92 -15.38
N VAL A 354 9.84 -23.72 -15.10
CA VAL A 354 9.44 -22.77 -16.15
C VAL A 354 10.62 -22.29 -16.99
N MET A 355 11.76 -22.01 -16.36
CA MET A 355 12.96 -21.53 -17.06
C MET A 355 13.64 -22.62 -17.88
N GLU A 356 13.53 -23.90 -17.48
CA GLU A 356 14.05 -25.04 -18.22
C GLU A 356 13.25 -25.32 -19.49
N ASN A 357 11.93 -25.11 -19.48
CA ASN A 357 11.08 -25.31 -20.65
C ASN A 357 9.92 -24.26 -20.70
N PRO A 358 10.19 -23.01 -21.11
CA PRO A 358 9.19 -21.95 -21.09
C PRO A 358 8.00 -22.19 -22.02
N GLU A 359 8.19 -22.85 -23.17
CA GLU A 359 7.11 -23.13 -24.12
C GLU A 359 6.10 -24.11 -23.52
N HIS A 360 6.57 -25.22 -22.98
CA HIS A 360 5.71 -26.15 -22.28
C HIS A 360 5.01 -25.52 -21.07
N ALA A 361 5.72 -24.67 -20.33
CA ALA A 361 5.15 -23.97 -19.19
C ALA A 361 3.99 -23.04 -19.58
N ARG A 362 4.04 -22.40 -20.75
CA ARG A 362 2.94 -21.55 -21.26
C ARG A 362 1.67 -22.34 -21.55
N GLU A 363 1.76 -23.61 -21.87
CA GLU A 363 0.62 -24.49 -22.11
C GLU A 363 0.02 -25.04 -20.80
N GLU A 364 0.85 -25.26 -19.78
CA GLU A 364 0.45 -25.86 -18.51
C GLU A 364 -0.06 -24.83 -17.48
N ILE A 365 0.39 -23.60 -17.58
CA ILE A 365 0.02 -22.52 -16.64
C ILE A 365 -1.22 -21.78 -17.13
N HIS A 366 -2.18 -21.63 -16.21
CA HIS A 366 -3.44 -20.92 -16.47
C HIS A 366 -3.58 -19.71 -15.59
N PHE A 367 -4.15 -18.65 -16.13
CA PHE A 367 -4.57 -17.45 -15.43
C PHE A 367 -6.09 -17.50 -15.19
N GLU A 368 -6.51 -17.43 -13.94
CA GLU A 368 -7.90 -17.26 -13.58
C GLU A 368 -8.20 -15.74 -13.55
N LEU A 369 -8.90 -15.26 -14.57
CA LEU A 369 -9.16 -13.84 -14.76
C LEU A 369 -10.29 -13.33 -13.87
N SER A 370 -10.28 -12.03 -13.59
CA SER A 370 -11.32 -11.37 -12.78
C SER A 370 -12.68 -11.29 -13.48
N ASP A 371 -12.76 -11.60 -14.77
CA ASP A 371 -14.01 -11.74 -15.54
C ASP A 371 -14.55 -13.18 -15.53
N GLY A 372 -13.93 -14.10 -14.80
CA GLY A 372 -14.34 -15.51 -14.65
C GLY A 372 -13.77 -16.46 -15.70
N ARG A 373 -13.00 -15.98 -16.69
CA ARG A 373 -12.34 -16.84 -17.68
C ARG A 373 -11.09 -17.49 -17.09
N SER A 374 -10.73 -18.66 -17.62
CA SER A 374 -9.42 -19.28 -17.43
C SER A 374 -8.71 -19.36 -18.77
N VAL A 375 -7.51 -18.81 -18.87
CA VAL A 375 -6.74 -18.74 -20.12
C VAL A 375 -5.33 -19.26 -19.92
N HIS A 376 -4.73 -19.85 -20.97
CA HIS A 376 -3.32 -20.24 -20.93
C HIS A 376 -2.39 -19.02 -20.88
N ALA A 377 -1.18 -19.21 -20.36
CA ALA A 377 -0.23 -18.11 -20.24
C ALA A 377 0.09 -17.45 -21.60
N ALA A 378 0.17 -18.22 -22.68
CA ALA A 378 0.40 -17.68 -24.02
C ALA A 378 -0.72 -16.72 -24.46
N ASP A 379 -1.97 -17.11 -24.23
CA ASP A 379 -3.15 -16.30 -24.60
C ASP A 379 -3.23 -15.04 -23.75
N TRP A 380 -2.91 -15.15 -22.44
CA TRP A 380 -2.90 -14.00 -21.54
C TRP A 380 -1.94 -12.91 -22.02
N PHE A 381 -0.70 -13.25 -22.41
CA PHE A 381 0.25 -12.27 -22.93
C PHE A 381 -0.24 -11.60 -24.23
N SER A 382 -0.98 -12.32 -25.04
CA SER A 382 -1.59 -11.78 -26.26
C SER A 382 -2.73 -10.81 -25.98
N GLU A 383 -3.55 -11.08 -24.94
CA GLU A 383 -4.67 -10.23 -24.55
C GLU A 383 -4.26 -8.92 -23.90
N ILE A 384 -3.18 -8.90 -23.08
CA ILE A 384 -2.71 -7.70 -22.39
C ILE A 384 -1.86 -6.78 -23.28
N SER A 385 -1.68 -7.09 -24.56
CA SER A 385 -1.14 -6.19 -25.56
C SER A 385 -1.98 -4.89 -25.58
N PRO A 386 -1.42 -3.74 -26.02
CA PRO A 386 -1.88 -2.42 -25.57
C PRO A 386 -3.39 -2.23 -25.64
N ALA A 387 -3.97 -1.85 -24.50
CA ALA A 387 -5.38 -1.54 -24.40
C ALA A 387 -5.76 -0.40 -25.36
N PRO A 388 -6.99 -0.41 -25.94
CA PRO A 388 -7.46 0.67 -26.78
C PRO A 388 -7.37 2.02 -26.08
N PRO A 389 -6.91 3.09 -26.76
CA PRO A 389 -6.71 4.41 -26.16
C PRO A 389 -7.97 4.97 -25.47
N GLU A 390 -9.15 4.68 -26.01
CA GLU A 390 -10.44 5.14 -25.46
C GLU A 390 -10.71 4.54 -24.07
N ARG A 391 -10.39 3.27 -23.88
CA ARG A 391 -10.54 2.60 -22.58
C ARG A 391 -9.58 3.19 -21.52
N LEU A 392 -8.35 3.49 -21.90
CA LEU A 392 -7.40 4.16 -21.00
C LEU A 392 -7.86 5.57 -20.64
N HIS A 393 -8.41 6.31 -21.60
CA HIS A 393 -8.98 7.64 -21.36
C HIS A 393 -10.15 7.57 -20.37
N ALA A 394 -11.04 6.61 -20.52
CA ALA A 394 -12.17 6.40 -19.61
C ALA A 394 -11.70 6.07 -18.18
N LEU A 395 -10.71 5.18 -18.02
CA LEU A 395 -10.10 4.86 -16.72
C LEU A 395 -9.42 6.08 -16.10
N ALA A 396 -8.64 6.82 -16.87
CA ALA A 396 -7.99 8.06 -16.41
C ALA A 396 -9.01 9.10 -15.92
N THR A 397 -10.12 9.24 -16.62
CA THR A 397 -11.22 10.16 -16.24
C THR A 397 -11.85 9.74 -14.91
N GLN A 398 -12.12 8.46 -14.73
CA GLN A 398 -12.67 7.95 -13.48
C GLN A 398 -11.68 8.11 -12.31
N VAL A 399 -10.38 7.84 -12.52
CA VAL A 399 -9.35 8.06 -11.50
C VAL A 399 -9.27 9.53 -11.10
N ARG A 400 -9.27 10.47 -12.08
CA ARG A 400 -9.28 11.91 -11.78
C ARG A 400 -10.51 12.32 -10.98
N SER A 401 -11.66 11.81 -11.34
CA SER A 401 -12.91 12.11 -10.63
C SER A 401 -12.94 11.53 -9.22
N ALA A 402 -12.42 10.31 -9.01
CA ALA A 402 -12.51 9.62 -7.73
C ALA A 402 -11.40 10.02 -6.74
N PHE A 403 -10.22 10.37 -7.23
CA PHE A 403 -9.00 10.50 -6.44
C PHE A 403 -8.27 11.83 -6.68
N SER A 404 -9.02 12.89 -7.06
CA SER A 404 -8.46 14.24 -7.23
C SER A 404 -7.83 14.72 -5.92
N PRO A 405 -6.58 15.21 -5.96
CA PRO A 405 -5.95 15.82 -4.80
C PRO A 405 -6.77 16.98 -4.23
N GLU A 406 -7.38 17.80 -5.09
CA GLU A 406 -8.17 18.98 -4.71
C GLU A 406 -9.46 18.58 -3.96
N GLN A 407 -10.19 17.57 -4.46
CA GLN A 407 -11.38 17.06 -3.79
C GLN A 407 -11.03 16.39 -2.46
N MET A 408 -9.94 15.60 -2.43
CA MET A 408 -9.42 15.02 -1.19
C MET A 408 -9.08 16.10 -0.17
N GLY A 409 -8.39 17.17 -0.58
CA GLY A 409 -8.01 18.29 0.29
C GLY A 409 -9.23 19.02 0.85
N ALA A 410 -10.24 19.32 0.03
CA ALA A 410 -11.50 19.93 0.49
C ALA A 410 -12.19 19.02 1.52
N ARG A 411 -12.34 17.73 1.22
CA ARG A 411 -12.95 16.76 2.15
C ARG A 411 -12.16 16.61 3.45
N LEU A 412 -10.83 16.58 3.37
CA LEU A 412 -9.97 16.52 4.56
C LEU A 412 -10.14 17.77 5.43
N ARG A 413 -10.23 18.95 4.82
CA ARG A 413 -10.50 20.21 5.54
C ARG A 413 -11.86 20.18 6.23
N ASP A 414 -12.90 19.71 5.58
CA ASP A 414 -14.25 19.60 6.16
C ASP A 414 -14.26 18.63 7.36
N ILE A 415 -13.61 17.48 7.25
CA ILE A 415 -13.48 16.52 8.35
C ILE A 415 -12.70 17.14 9.52
N ALA A 416 -11.63 17.86 9.22
CA ALA A 416 -10.83 18.56 10.22
C ALA A 416 -11.64 19.65 10.94
N SER A 417 -12.49 20.42 10.22
CA SER A 417 -13.40 21.38 10.81
C SER A 417 -14.40 20.70 11.73
N GLY A 418 -15.05 19.63 11.26
CA GLY A 418 -15.97 18.87 12.09
C GLY A 418 -15.33 18.26 13.35
N ALA A 419 -14.05 17.89 13.29
CA ALA A 419 -13.31 17.43 14.47
C ALA A 419 -13.05 18.58 15.47
N ARG A 420 -12.72 19.80 15.00
CA ARG A 420 -12.53 20.98 15.86
C ARG A 420 -13.81 21.44 16.53
N GLU A 421 -14.92 21.39 15.81
CA GLU A 421 -16.23 21.86 16.27
C GLU A 421 -16.94 20.86 17.19
N ALA A 422 -16.52 19.62 17.18
CA ALA A 422 -17.12 18.56 18.00
C ALA A 422 -16.94 18.86 19.51
N CYS A 423 -17.98 18.54 20.25
CA CYS A 423 -18.01 18.66 21.71
C CYS A 423 -17.94 17.29 22.39
N GLY A 424 -17.56 17.29 23.66
CA GLY A 424 -17.48 16.08 24.49
C GLY A 424 -16.07 15.52 24.57
N GLY A 425 -15.82 14.71 25.58
CA GLY A 425 -14.55 14.02 25.82
C GLY A 425 -14.45 12.66 25.13
N LEU A 426 -13.33 12.00 25.33
CA LEU A 426 -13.11 10.61 24.95
C LEU A 426 -14.19 9.73 25.62
N ARG A 427 -14.89 8.91 24.85
CA ARG A 427 -15.95 8.01 25.33
C ARG A 427 -15.46 6.60 25.65
N GLY A 428 -14.26 6.25 25.26
CA GLY A 428 -13.65 4.95 25.41
C GLY A 428 -12.89 4.52 24.17
N HIS A 429 -12.82 3.20 23.97
CA HIS A 429 -12.12 2.60 22.83
C HIS A 429 -13.04 1.58 22.17
N ALA A 430 -13.00 1.47 20.85
CA ALA A 430 -13.62 0.39 20.11
C ALA A 430 -12.91 -0.94 20.40
N ASP A 431 -13.58 -2.05 20.13
CA ASP A 431 -13.04 -3.39 20.37
C ASP A 431 -11.96 -3.77 19.35
N ALA A 432 -10.71 -3.56 19.71
CA ALA A 432 -9.55 -3.90 18.88
C ALA A 432 -9.50 -5.41 18.53
N SER A 433 -10.07 -6.29 19.36
CA SER A 433 -10.13 -7.73 19.08
C SER A 433 -11.07 -8.04 17.91
N MET A 434 -12.12 -7.24 17.71
CA MET A 434 -13.00 -7.34 16.55
C MET A 434 -12.28 -6.92 15.27
N VAL A 435 -11.45 -5.86 15.32
CA VAL A 435 -10.61 -5.46 14.20
C VAL A 435 -9.65 -6.58 13.81
N LEU A 436 -8.96 -7.17 14.79
CA LEU A 436 -8.03 -8.29 14.55
C LEU A 436 -8.76 -9.49 13.91
N ARG A 437 -9.92 -9.88 14.43
CA ARG A 437 -10.73 -10.97 13.87
C ARG A 437 -11.16 -10.71 12.44
N ALA A 438 -11.65 -9.51 12.15
CA ALA A 438 -12.08 -9.14 10.81
C ALA A 438 -10.95 -9.28 9.78
N PHE A 439 -9.70 -8.97 10.14
CA PHE A 439 -8.55 -9.15 9.26
C PHE A 439 -8.04 -10.60 9.21
N ALA A 440 -8.20 -11.38 10.26
CA ALA A 440 -7.88 -12.82 10.26
C ALA A 440 -8.83 -13.62 9.36
N GLU A 441 -10.10 -13.21 9.26
CA GLU A 441 -11.13 -13.85 8.44
C GLU A 441 -11.12 -13.40 6.98
N ARG A 442 -10.45 -12.29 6.66
CA ARG A 442 -10.40 -11.72 5.30
C ARG A 442 -9.39 -12.42 4.41
N GLY A 443 -9.92 -13.17 3.46
CA GLY A 443 -9.16 -13.73 2.35
C GLY A 443 -8.34 -14.97 2.69
N PRO A 444 -7.76 -15.64 1.70
CA PRO A 444 -6.93 -16.80 1.90
C PRO A 444 -5.64 -16.43 2.67
N PHE A 445 -5.24 -17.31 3.58
CA PHE A 445 -3.95 -17.21 4.23
C PHE A 445 -2.83 -17.28 3.17
N ARG A 446 -1.99 -16.23 3.10
CA ARG A 446 -0.86 -16.20 2.18
C ARG A 446 0.45 -16.05 2.95
N PHE A 447 1.37 -17.00 2.76
CA PHE A 447 2.71 -16.95 3.36
C PHE A 447 3.45 -15.63 3.10
N LEU A 448 3.19 -14.99 1.96
CA LEU A 448 3.79 -13.72 1.57
C LEU A 448 3.33 -12.53 2.41
N CYS A 449 2.21 -12.64 3.12
CA CYS A 449 1.72 -11.61 4.04
C CYS A 449 2.35 -11.69 5.43
N LEU A 450 3.01 -12.80 5.77
CA LEU A 450 3.71 -12.94 7.04
C LEU A 450 5.02 -12.14 7.04
N PRO A 451 5.50 -11.70 8.23
CA PRO A 451 6.83 -11.14 8.35
C PRO A 451 7.91 -12.13 7.88
N PRO A 452 9.04 -11.67 7.34
CA PRO A 452 10.16 -12.56 7.04
C PRO A 452 10.70 -13.16 8.33
N SER A 453 10.88 -14.47 8.33
CA SER A 453 11.58 -15.22 9.39
C SER A 453 13.07 -14.88 9.44
#